data_1c2311e27ab99675a08a7d79332e5f90
#
_entry.id   1c2311e27ab99675a08a7d79332e5f90
#
_cell.length_a   1.000
_cell.length_b   1.000
_cell.length_c   1.000
_cell.angle_alpha   90.00
_cell.angle_beta   90.00
_cell.angle_gamma   90.00
#
_symmetry.space_group_name_H-M   'P 1'
#
loop_
_entity.id
_entity.type
_entity.pdbx_description
1 polymer ?
#
loop_
_entity_poly.entity_id
_entity_poly.type
_entity_poly.pdbx_seq_one_letter_code
_entity_poly.pdbx_strand_id
1 'polypeptide(L)'
;MKSAQEALEQSGCPDPAVDARWIAEDVLHMSVAELRFEGQNAPEGTQLARMNECLRRRLEGEPVQYILRRADFMGLKLYVDNRVLIPRQDTETLVEAAVIALQARKHPRVLDLCTGSGAIGLSIGTLVPGAEITLSDVSVGALEVARRNAHDLNVDATLRHGDLFKAVGREKFDLIASNPPYIRTSEMEGLQREVRFEPAIALDGGLDGLLFYRRIAEEAPTHLSPGGSLYLEVGQGESRDVTDMLRDNPEFGETGILKDLCGVERVVWARMKQE
;
A
#
# COMPACT_ATOMS: atom_id res chain seq x y z
N MET A 1 -8.44 -25.86 -13.42
CA MET A 1 -7.33 -25.32 -12.61
C MET A 1 -5.95 -25.81 -13.04
N LYS A 2 -5.69 -27.12 -13.12
CA LYS A 2 -4.35 -27.64 -13.45
C LYS A 2 -3.79 -27.10 -14.78
N SER A 3 -4.56 -27.10 -15.86
CA SER A 3 -4.17 -26.54 -17.15
C SER A 3 -3.94 -25.02 -17.13
N ALA A 4 -4.69 -24.28 -16.30
CA ALA A 4 -4.50 -22.86 -16.10
C ALA A 4 -3.17 -22.56 -15.36
N GLN A 5 -2.89 -23.32 -14.31
CA GLN A 5 -1.63 -23.22 -13.57
C GLN A 5 -0.43 -23.52 -14.48
N GLU A 6 -0.50 -24.62 -15.26
CA GLU A 6 0.57 -24.99 -16.20
C GLU A 6 0.84 -23.89 -17.25
N ALA A 7 -0.23 -23.25 -17.77
CA ALA A 7 -0.09 -22.14 -18.72
C ALA A 7 0.54 -20.92 -18.06
N LEU A 8 0.14 -20.57 -16.84
CA LEU A 8 0.73 -19.45 -16.10
C LEU A 8 2.20 -19.72 -15.75
N GLU A 9 2.55 -20.94 -15.35
CA GLU A 9 3.93 -21.34 -15.08
C GLU A 9 4.82 -21.20 -16.32
N GLN A 10 4.35 -21.64 -17.49
CA GLN A 10 5.05 -21.50 -18.77
C GLN A 10 5.22 -20.03 -19.20
N SER A 11 4.34 -19.13 -18.76
CA SER A 11 4.45 -17.69 -19.05
C SER A 11 5.41 -16.94 -18.13
N GLY A 12 6.00 -17.62 -17.12
CA GLY A 12 6.89 -17.01 -16.13
C GLY A 12 6.14 -16.27 -15.00
N CYS A 13 4.87 -16.61 -14.75
CA CYS A 13 4.13 -16.07 -13.61
C CYS A 13 4.84 -16.47 -12.30
N PRO A 14 5.08 -15.52 -11.36
CA PRO A 14 5.77 -15.83 -10.11
C PRO A 14 5.04 -16.86 -9.24
N ASP A 15 3.71 -16.73 -9.12
CA ASP A 15 2.87 -17.56 -8.24
C ASP A 15 1.71 -18.21 -9.01
N PRO A 16 1.98 -19.09 -10.00
CA PRO A 16 0.97 -19.58 -10.95
C PRO A 16 -0.17 -20.35 -10.27
N ALA A 17 0.11 -21.09 -9.19
CA ALA A 17 -0.88 -21.85 -8.45
C ALA A 17 -1.83 -20.94 -7.65
N VAL A 18 -1.29 -19.87 -7.07
CA VAL A 18 -2.06 -18.88 -6.31
C VAL A 18 -2.97 -18.09 -7.25
N ASP A 19 -2.42 -17.59 -8.35
CA ASP A 19 -3.17 -16.80 -9.32
C ASP A 19 -4.29 -17.61 -10.00
N ALA A 20 -3.99 -18.84 -10.42
CA ALA A 20 -5.03 -19.74 -10.99
C ALA A 20 -6.16 -20.00 -10.00
N ARG A 21 -5.83 -20.18 -8.71
CA ARG A 21 -6.82 -20.39 -7.64
C ARG A 21 -7.65 -19.13 -7.42
N TRP A 22 -7.04 -17.96 -7.28
CA TRP A 22 -7.78 -16.72 -7.05
C TRP A 22 -8.73 -16.38 -8.21
N ILE A 23 -8.30 -16.61 -9.45
CA ILE A 23 -9.18 -16.47 -10.61
C ILE A 23 -10.38 -17.45 -10.53
N ALA A 24 -10.14 -18.70 -10.13
CA ALA A 24 -11.20 -19.68 -9.99
C ALA A 24 -12.18 -19.32 -8.85
N GLU A 25 -11.66 -18.92 -7.68
CA GLU A 25 -12.47 -18.47 -6.54
C GLU A 25 -13.39 -17.30 -6.92
N ASP A 26 -12.84 -16.29 -7.63
CA ASP A 26 -13.59 -15.11 -8.06
C ASP A 26 -14.66 -15.45 -9.11
N VAL A 27 -14.27 -16.19 -10.14
CA VAL A 27 -15.18 -16.49 -11.28
C VAL A 27 -16.29 -17.45 -10.92
N LEU A 28 -15.98 -18.45 -10.07
CA LEU A 28 -16.94 -19.45 -9.66
C LEU A 28 -17.69 -19.07 -8.38
N HIS A 29 -17.29 -18.01 -7.71
CA HIS A 29 -17.82 -17.59 -6.40
C HIS A 29 -17.72 -18.71 -5.34
N MET A 30 -16.62 -19.45 -5.35
CA MET A 30 -16.34 -20.58 -4.48
C MET A 30 -15.15 -20.32 -3.58
N SER A 31 -15.22 -20.77 -2.35
CA SER A 31 -14.06 -20.81 -1.44
C SER A 31 -13.06 -21.91 -1.86
N VAL A 32 -11.85 -21.87 -1.31
CA VAL A 32 -10.82 -22.91 -1.51
C VAL A 32 -11.36 -24.31 -1.18
N ALA A 33 -12.18 -24.43 -0.11
CA ALA A 33 -12.75 -25.68 0.31
C ALA A 33 -13.77 -26.21 -0.73
N GLU A 34 -14.68 -25.34 -1.16
CA GLU A 34 -15.68 -25.69 -2.18
C GLU A 34 -15.03 -26.09 -3.52
N LEU A 35 -13.99 -25.34 -3.95
CA LEU A 35 -13.23 -25.71 -5.15
C LEU A 35 -12.60 -27.10 -5.07
N ARG A 36 -12.19 -27.55 -3.88
CA ARG A 36 -11.62 -28.90 -3.68
C ARG A 36 -12.66 -30.00 -3.72
N PHE A 37 -13.87 -29.76 -3.21
CA PHE A 37 -14.92 -30.75 -3.08
C PHE A 37 -15.90 -30.76 -4.26
N GLU A 38 -16.22 -29.57 -4.79
CA GLU A 38 -17.25 -29.37 -5.81
C GLU A 38 -16.69 -28.92 -7.16
N GLY A 39 -15.45 -28.43 -7.21
CA GLY A 39 -14.81 -27.89 -8.41
C GLY A 39 -14.41 -28.94 -9.48
N GLN A 40 -15.02 -30.11 -9.47
CA GLN A 40 -14.77 -31.16 -10.49
C GLN A 40 -15.52 -30.90 -11.82
N ASN A 41 -16.55 -30.08 -11.78
CA ASN A 41 -17.26 -29.65 -12.97
C ASN A 41 -16.53 -28.51 -13.66
N ALA A 42 -16.32 -28.65 -14.97
CA ALA A 42 -15.73 -27.54 -15.75
C ALA A 42 -16.71 -26.36 -15.77
N PRO A 43 -16.20 -25.12 -15.65
CA PRO A 43 -17.04 -23.92 -15.81
C PRO A 43 -17.64 -23.89 -17.21
N GLU A 44 -18.87 -23.43 -17.33
CA GLU A 44 -19.60 -23.36 -18.60
C GLU A 44 -20.09 -21.93 -18.88
N GLY A 45 -20.39 -21.67 -20.16
CA GLY A 45 -21.03 -20.43 -20.57
C GLY A 45 -20.24 -19.18 -20.18
N THR A 46 -20.88 -18.27 -19.45
CA THR A 46 -20.33 -16.98 -19.04
C THR A 46 -19.16 -17.10 -18.07
N GLN A 47 -19.17 -18.10 -17.19
CA GLN A 47 -18.07 -18.37 -16.26
C GLN A 47 -16.80 -18.78 -17.01
N LEU A 48 -16.93 -19.68 -17.99
CA LEU A 48 -15.80 -20.12 -18.82
C LEU A 48 -15.23 -18.93 -19.61
N ALA A 49 -16.09 -18.10 -20.20
CA ALA A 49 -15.64 -16.91 -20.94
C ALA A 49 -14.88 -15.91 -20.03
N ARG A 50 -15.40 -15.67 -18.81
CA ARG A 50 -14.74 -14.80 -17.82
C ARG A 50 -13.40 -15.39 -17.36
N MET A 51 -13.34 -16.68 -17.09
CA MET A 51 -12.11 -17.36 -16.69
C MET A 51 -11.03 -17.26 -17.77
N ASN A 52 -11.40 -17.52 -19.02
CA ASN A 52 -10.47 -17.40 -20.15
C ASN A 52 -9.97 -15.96 -20.31
N GLU A 53 -10.82 -14.96 -20.12
CA GLU A 53 -10.41 -13.55 -20.19
C GLU A 53 -9.45 -13.19 -19.04
N CYS A 54 -9.74 -13.60 -17.81
CA CYS A 54 -8.83 -13.40 -16.68
C CYS A 54 -7.47 -14.06 -16.92
N LEU A 55 -7.47 -15.31 -17.42
CA LEU A 55 -6.24 -16.03 -17.74
C LEU A 55 -5.46 -15.34 -18.87
N ARG A 56 -6.12 -14.90 -19.94
CA ARG A 56 -5.47 -14.17 -21.03
C ARG A 56 -4.74 -12.93 -20.52
N ARG A 57 -5.43 -12.09 -19.74
CA ARG A 57 -4.84 -10.88 -19.15
C ARG A 57 -3.65 -11.22 -18.25
N ARG A 58 -3.78 -12.25 -17.43
CA ARG A 58 -2.70 -12.69 -16.55
C ARG A 58 -1.48 -13.22 -17.33
N LEU A 59 -1.69 -13.96 -18.42
CA LEU A 59 -0.65 -14.40 -19.32
C LEU A 59 0.06 -13.24 -20.04
N GLU A 60 -0.61 -12.11 -20.22
CA GLU A 60 -0.03 -10.86 -20.71
C GLU A 60 0.76 -10.09 -19.65
N GLY A 61 0.79 -10.59 -18.40
CA GLY A 61 1.55 -10.04 -17.28
C GLY A 61 0.76 -9.08 -16.39
N GLU A 62 -0.54 -8.86 -16.64
CA GLU A 62 -1.35 -8.00 -15.77
C GLU A 62 -1.47 -8.63 -14.38
N PRO A 63 -1.24 -7.88 -13.28
CA PRO A 63 -1.40 -8.39 -11.93
C PRO A 63 -2.79 -8.99 -11.67
N VAL A 64 -2.84 -10.15 -11.04
CA VAL A 64 -4.12 -10.81 -10.72
C VAL A 64 -5.03 -9.91 -9.88
N GLN A 65 -4.46 -9.07 -8.99
CA GLN A 65 -5.19 -8.11 -8.18
C GLN A 65 -5.95 -7.08 -9.04
N TYR A 66 -5.34 -6.61 -10.13
CA TYR A 66 -6.02 -5.68 -11.05
C TYR A 66 -7.09 -6.38 -11.89
N ILE A 67 -6.83 -7.63 -12.29
CA ILE A 67 -7.81 -8.45 -13.02
C ILE A 67 -9.06 -8.67 -12.18
N LEU A 68 -8.88 -9.00 -10.89
CA LEU A 68 -9.96 -9.28 -9.94
C LEU A 68 -10.49 -8.03 -9.23
N ARG A 69 -9.80 -6.87 -9.41
CA ARG A 69 -10.15 -5.61 -8.75
C ARG A 69 -10.13 -5.73 -7.22
N ARG A 70 -9.22 -6.52 -6.68
CA ARG A 70 -9.12 -6.77 -5.25
C ARG A 70 -7.68 -7.03 -4.81
N ALA A 71 -7.32 -6.46 -3.67
CA ALA A 71 -6.13 -6.81 -2.90
C ALA A 71 -6.53 -7.04 -1.43
N ASP A 72 -5.94 -8.06 -0.81
CA ASP A 72 -6.12 -8.32 0.62
C ASP A 72 -4.96 -7.65 1.36
N PHE A 73 -5.24 -6.85 2.40
CA PHE A 73 -4.26 -6.11 3.19
C PHE A 73 -4.78 -5.88 4.61
N MET A 74 -3.98 -6.20 5.65
CA MET A 74 -4.40 -6.12 7.06
C MET A 74 -5.74 -6.79 7.36
N GLY A 75 -6.07 -7.89 6.64
CA GLY A 75 -7.36 -8.56 6.75
C GLY A 75 -8.53 -7.84 6.06
N LEU A 76 -8.29 -6.69 5.45
CA LEU A 76 -9.29 -5.93 4.68
C LEU A 76 -9.25 -6.32 3.20
N LYS A 77 -10.39 -6.21 2.53
CA LYS A 77 -10.50 -6.35 1.08
C LYS A 77 -10.57 -4.97 0.44
N LEU A 78 -9.52 -4.59 -0.25
CA LEU A 78 -9.41 -3.29 -0.91
C LEU A 78 -9.68 -3.44 -2.41
N TYR A 79 -10.45 -2.52 -2.97
CA TYR A 79 -10.53 -2.33 -4.41
C TYR A 79 -9.20 -1.74 -4.92
N VAL A 80 -8.67 -2.30 -6.01
CA VAL A 80 -7.46 -1.80 -6.68
C VAL A 80 -7.62 -1.86 -8.20
N ASP A 81 -7.00 -0.93 -8.89
CA ASP A 81 -6.80 -0.94 -10.34
C ASP A 81 -5.51 -0.19 -10.70
N ASN A 82 -5.22 -0.06 -11.98
CA ASN A 82 -3.98 0.53 -12.50
C ASN A 82 -3.74 2.01 -12.15
N ARG A 83 -4.59 2.63 -11.34
CA ARG A 83 -4.43 3.98 -10.81
C ARG A 83 -3.64 4.04 -9.50
N VAL A 84 -3.45 2.90 -8.83
CA VAL A 84 -2.83 2.81 -7.51
C VAL A 84 -1.81 1.68 -7.44
N LEU A 85 -0.80 1.82 -6.58
CA LEU A 85 0.06 0.72 -6.17
C LEU A 85 -0.79 -0.38 -5.52
N ILE A 86 -0.52 -1.65 -5.85
CA ILE A 86 -1.09 -2.78 -5.14
C ILE A 86 -0.49 -2.83 -3.74
N PRO A 87 -1.28 -2.77 -2.66
CA PRO A 87 -0.76 -2.87 -1.29
C PRO A 87 0.13 -4.08 -1.09
N ARG A 88 1.32 -3.88 -0.49
CA ARG A 88 2.29 -4.94 -0.21
C ARG A 88 2.18 -5.42 1.22
N GLN A 89 2.43 -6.70 1.46
CA GLN A 89 2.44 -7.26 2.82
C GLN A 89 3.52 -6.62 3.71
N ASP A 90 4.64 -6.23 3.14
CA ASP A 90 5.72 -5.55 3.89
C ASP A 90 5.23 -4.25 4.54
N THR A 91 4.28 -3.55 3.88
CA THR A 91 3.65 -2.31 4.39
C THR A 91 2.81 -2.56 5.65
N GLU A 92 2.37 -3.80 5.92
CA GLU A 92 1.62 -4.14 7.13
C GLU A 92 2.43 -3.84 8.40
N THR A 93 3.77 -4.00 8.34
CA THR A 93 4.69 -3.64 9.44
C THR A 93 4.57 -2.16 9.83
N LEU A 94 4.39 -1.27 8.86
CA LEU A 94 4.18 0.16 9.12
C LEU A 94 2.86 0.40 9.84
N VAL A 95 1.78 -0.25 9.38
CA VAL A 95 0.45 -0.12 10.00
C VAL A 95 0.46 -0.63 11.43
N GLU A 96 1.04 -1.81 11.69
CA GLU A 96 1.15 -2.37 13.04
C GLU A 96 1.88 -1.42 13.99
N ALA A 97 3.01 -0.86 13.55
CA ALA A 97 3.77 0.10 14.34
C ALA A 97 2.99 1.39 14.62
N ALA A 98 2.28 1.91 13.62
CA ALA A 98 1.42 3.09 13.75
C ALA A 98 0.28 2.84 14.75
N VAL A 99 -0.40 1.69 14.67
CA VAL A 99 -1.46 1.31 15.60
C VAL A 99 -0.94 1.23 17.04
N ILE A 100 0.22 0.61 17.26
CA ILE A 100 0.85 0.54 18.59
C ILE A 100 1.13 1.96 19.14
N ALA A 101 1.68 2.85 18.31
CA ALA A 101 1.99 4.23 18.72
C ALA A 101 0.75 5.05 19.09
N LEU A 102 -0.41 4.69 18.55
CA LEU A 102 -1.67 5.40 18.78
C LEU A 102 -2.49 4.87 19.97
N GLN A 103 -2.16 3.70 20.55
CA GLN A 103 -2.97 3.04 21.60
C GLN A 103 -3.29 3.92 22.82
N ALA A 104 -2.39 4.85 23.17
CA ALA A 104 -2.59 5.73 24.32
C ALA A 104 -3.30 7.05 23.98
N ARG A 105 -3.61 7.29 22.71
CA ARG A 105 -4.22 8.56 22.25
C ARG A 105 -5.73 8.40 22.09
N LYS A 106 -6.48 9.40 22.55
CA LYS A 106 -7.91 9.52 22.28
C LYS A 106 -8.11 10.38 21.04
N HIS A 107 -8.91 9.90 20.08
CA HIS A 107 -9.21 10.61 18.84
C HIS A 107 -7.96 11.15 18.11
N PRO A 108 -6.95 10.28 17.81
CA PRO A 108 -5.74 10.73 17.17
C PRO A 108 -6.03 11.19 15.74
N ARG A 109 -5.40 12.29 15.34
CA ARG A 109 -5.41 12.77 13.95
C ARG A 109 -4.27 12.09 13.17
N VAL A 110 -4.62 11.37 12.13
CA VAL A 110 -3.70 10.57 11.32
C VAL A 110 -3.70 11.06 9.88
N LEU A 111 -2.52 11.28 9.33
CA LEU A 111 -2.31 11.54 7.90
C LEU A 111 -1.67 10.31 7.25
N ASP A 112 -2.33 9.77 6.23
CA ASP A 112 -1.75 8.84 5.27
C ASP A 112 -1.32 9.65 4.05
N LEU A 113 -0.01 9.86 3.92
CA LEU A 113 0.63 10.67 2.89
C LEU A 113 1.09 9.78 1.74
N CYS A 114 0.78 10.13 0.49
CA CYS A 114 0.92 9.25 -0.68
C CYS A 114 0.03 7.99 -0.55
N THR A 115 -1.24 8.22 -0.22
CA THR A 115 -2.16 7.19 0.26
C THR A 115 -2.47 6.07 -0.76
N GLY A 116 -2.34 6.34 -2.07
CA GLY A 116 -2.67 5.36 -3.11
C GLY A 116 -4.09 4.84 -3.00
N SER A 117 -4.24 3.55 -2.68
CA SER A 117 -5.55 2.91 -2.47
C SER A 117 -6.21 3.23 -1.12
N GLY A 118 -5.54 3.96 -0.25
CA GLY A 118 -5.97 4.20 1.13
C GLY A 118 -5.56 3.09 2.11
N ALA A 119 -4.72 2.15 1.69
CA ALA A 119 -4.43 0.94 2.45
C ALA A 119 -3.96 1.21 3.88
N ILE A 120 -2.99 2.11 4.07
CA ILE A 120 -2.44 2.44 5.39
C ILE A 120 -3.48 3.15 6.25
N GLY A 121 -4.00 4.29 5.79
CA GLY A 121 -4.91 5.12 6.56
C GLY A 121 -6.21 4.41 6.90
N LEU A 122 -6.81 3.67 5.97
CA LEU A 122 -8.04 2.93 6.19
C LEU A 122 -7.85 1.76 7.16
N SER A 123 -6.70 1.08 7.11
CA SER A 123 -6.37 0.06 8.10
C SER A 123 -6.23 0.64 9.50
N ILE A 124 -5.53 1.78 9.63
CA ILE A 124 -5.44 2.48 10.92
C ILE A 124 -6.82 2.91 11.41
N GLY A 125 -7.67 3.48 10.53
CA GLY A 125 -9.04 3.88 10.88
C GLY A 125 -9.92 2.73 11.34
N THR A 126 -9.70 1.52 10.80
CA THR A 126 -10.41 0.30 11.22
C THR A 126 -9.91 -0.22 12.56
N LEU A 127 -8.60 -0.14 12.82
CA LEU A 127 -7.95 -0.75 13.98
C LEU A 127 -7.87 0.19 15.20
N VAL A 128 -7.98 1.51 15.01
CA VAL A 128 -7.89 2.52 16.07
C VAL A 128 -9.22 3.26 16.19
N PRO A 129 -10.10 2.84 17.09
CA PRO A 129 -11.42 3.48 17.27
C PRO A 129 -11.29 4.97 17.59
N GLY A 130 -12.03 5.80 16.85
CA GLY A 130 -12.05 7.24 17.03
C GLY A 130 -10.88 7.99 16.38
N ALA A 131 -10.01 7.33 15.60
CA ALA A 131 -9.01 8.00 14.80
C ALA A 131 -9.65 8.87 13.69
N GLU A 132 -9.18 10.09 13.55
CA GLU A 132 -9.55 11.01 12.48
C GLU A 132 -8.58 10.83 11.31
N ILE A 133 -9.05 10.20 10.23
CA ILE A 133 -8.20 9.81 9.11
C ILE A 133 -8.23 10.87 8.00
N THR A 134 -7.05 11.31 7.61
CA THR A 134 -6.84 12.11 6.40
C THR A 134 -6.00 11.31 5.40
N LEU A 135 -6.50 11.17 4.18
CA LEU A 135 -5.85 10.48 3.07
C LEU A 135 -5.41 11.51 2.04
N SER A 136 -4.14 11.58 1.73
CA SER A 136 -3.65 12.57 0.75
C SER A 136 -2.84 11.92 -0.37
N ASP A 137 -3.04 12.41 -1.59
CA ASP A 137 -2.32 11.96 -2.77
C ASP A 137 -2.25 13.06 -3.82
N VAL A 138 -1.23 13.03 -4.66
CA VAL A 138 -1.09 13.91 -5.82
C VAL A 138 -1.94 13.43 -7.00
N SER A 139 -2.33 12.15 -7.02
CA SER A 139 -3.15 11.53 -8.04
C SER A 139 -4.64 11.60 -7.67
N VAL A 140 -5.42 12.34 -8.46
CA VAL A 140 -6.88 12.33 -8.33
C VAL A 140 -7.45 10.92 -8.53
N GLY A 141 -6.88 10.14 -9.46
CA GLY A 141 -7.29 8.76 -9.69
C GLY A 141 -7.06 7.86 -8.48
N ALA A 142 -5.94 8.04 -7.75
CA ALA A 142 -5.69 7.33 -6.50
C ALA A 142 -6.73 7.70 -5.43
N LEU A 143 -7.03 8.98 -5.27
CA LEU A 143 -8.07 9.44 -4.33
C LEU A 143 -9.48 8.93 -4.66
N GLU A 144 -9.80 8.70 -5.92
CA GLU A 144 -11.07 8.05 -6.29
C GLU A 144 -11.12 6.59 -5.81
N VAL A 145 -10.00 5.85 -5.95
CA VAL A 145 -9.86 4.49 -5.42
C VAL A 145 -9.94 4.49 -3.89
N ALA A 146 -9.20 5.38 -3.22
CA ALA A 146 -9.21 5.51 -1.76
C ALA A 146 -10.60 5.86 -1.23
N ARG A 147 -11.35 6.76 -1.90
CA ARG A 147 -12.72 7.11 -1.54
C ARG A 147 -13.66 5.91 -1.62
N ARG A 148 -13.54 5.10 -2.69
CA ARG A 148 -14.30 3.88 -2.83
C ARG A 148 -14.00 2.91 -1.68
N ASN A 149 -12.74 2.69 -1.38
CA ASN A 149 -12.33 1.81 -0.28
C ASN A 149 -12.82 2.32 1.09
N ALA A 150 -12.74 3.62 1.34
CA ALA A 150 -13.26 4.22 2.56
C ALA A 150 -14.77 3.96 2.72
N HIS A 151 -15.54 4.16 1.63
CA HIS A 151 -16.97 3.85 1.60
C HIS A 151 -17.25 2.36 1.84
N ASP A 152 -16.56 1.48 1.11
CA ASP A 152 -16.81 0.03 1.16
C ASP A 152 -16.44 -0.57 2.53
N LEU A 153 -15.46 0.04 3.23
CA LEU A 153 -15.04 -0.34 4.59
C LEU A 153 -15.79 0.40 5.70
N ASN A 154 -16.68 1.37 5.39
CA ASN A 154 -17.35 2.26 6.34
C ASN A 154 -16.36 3.01 7.26
N VAL A 155 -15.23 3.44 6.73
CA VAL A 155 -14.25 4.28 7.43
C VAL A 155 -14.49 5.73 7.00
N ASP A 156 -14.77 6.60 7.99
CA ASP A 156 -14.85 8.04 7.72
C ASP A 156 -13.44 8.61 7.52
N ALA A 157 -13.17 9.14 6.32
CA ALA A 157 -11.87 9.65 5.96
C ALA A 157 -11.99 10.93 5.13
N THR A 158 -11.17 11.92 5.49
CA THR A 158 -11.04 13.15 4.72
C THR A 158 -10.02 12.97 3.61
N LEU A 159 -10.41 13.22 2.35
CA LEU A 159 -9.50 13.10 1.21
C LEU A 159 -8.96 14.48 0.82
N ARG A 160 -7.64 14.56 0.59
CA ARG A 160 -6.93 15.79 0.22
C ARG A 160 -6.08 15.55 -1.03
N HIS A 161 -6.29 16.36 -2.05
CA HIS A 161 -5.50 16.34 -3.28
C HIS A 161 -4.38 17.36 -3.20
N GLY A 162 -3.15 16.94 -3.47
CA GLY A 162 -1.99 17.83 -3.54
C GLY A 162 -0.65 17.11 -3.43
N ASP A 163 0.41 17.84 -3.71
CA ASP A 163 1.78 17.35 -3.65
C ASP A 163 2.29 17.41 -2.20
N LEU A 164 2.41 16.25 -1.58
CA LEU A 164 2.80 16.06 -0.19
C LEU A 164 1.98 16.97 0.75
N PHE A 165 2.64 17.70 1.62
CA PHE A 165 1.99 18.53 2.66
C PHE A 165 1.22 19.73 2.10
N LYS A 166 1.40 20.11 0.83
CA LYS A 166 0.56 21.13 0.20
C LYS A 166 -0.92 20.73 0.19
N ALA A 167 -1.21 19.43 0.23
CA ALA A 167 -2.56 18.89 0.30
C ALA A 167 -3.29 19.27 1.59
N VAL A 168 -2.58 19.42 2.70
CA VAL A 168 -3.15 19.59 4.05
C VAL A 168 -2.93 20.97 4.65
N GLY A 169 -2.25 21.87 3.95
CA GLY A 169 -2.06 23.26 4.37
C GLY A 169 -1.31 23.38 5.70
N ARG A 170 -1.97 23.87 6.77
CA ARG A 170 -1.36 24.04 8.11
C ARG A 170 -1.88 23.06 9.13
N GLU A 171 -2.56 22.00 8.70
CA GLU A 171 -3.08 20.98 9.60
C GLU A 171 -1.96 20.26 10.33
N LYS A 172 -2.24 19.86 11.58
CA LYS A 172 -1.32 19.07 12.40
C LYS A 172 -1.91 17.71 12.74
N PHE A 173 -1.05 16.72 12.81
CA PHE A 173 -1.41 15.32 13.02
C PHE A 173 -0.62 14.73 14.18
N ASP A 174 -1.21 13.76 14.84
CA ASP A 174 -0.56 12.98 15.90
C ASP A 174 0.33 11.89 15.32
N LEU A 175 -0.02 11.43 14.10
CA LEU A 175 0.77 10.47 13.35
C LEU A 175 0.68 10.79 11.85
N ILE A 176 1.82 10.75 11.20
CA ILE A 176 1.96 10.78 9.75
C ILE A 176 2.55 9.44 9.33
N ALA A 177 1.88 8.73 8.43
CA ALA A 177 2.34 7.49 7.83
C ALA A 177 2.48 7.69 6.31
N SER A 178 3.49 7.10 5.70
CA SER A 178 3.67 7.16 4.26
C SER A 178 4.44 5.97 3.71
N ASN A 179 4.01 5.49 2.56
CA ASN A 179 4.80 4.67 1.65
C ASN A 179 5.04 5.49 0.38
N PRO A 180 6.02 6.38 0.36
CA PRO A 180 6.29 7.24 -0.79
C PRO A 180 7.03 6.46 -1.87
N PRO A 181 7.03 6.92 -3.14
CA PRO A 181 7.83 6.33 -4.20
C PRO A 181 9.33 6.35 -3.86
N TYR A 182 10.01 5.21 -4.01
CA TYR A 182 11.41 5.05 -3.63
C TYR A 182 12.28 4.32 -4.67
N ILE A 183 11.71 3.84 -5.78
CA ILE A 183 12.50 3.18 -6.81
C ILE A 183 13.32 4.22 -7.58
N ARG A 184 14.61 3.95 -7.77
CA ARG A 184 15.46 4.85 -8.56
C ARG A 184 14.98 4.90 -10.00
N THR A 185 14.96 6.09 -10.59
CA THR A 185 14.53 6.27 -12.00
C THR A 185 15.27 5.32 -12.95
N SER A 186 16.57 5.05 -12.71
CA SER A 186 17.36 4.13 -13.53
C SER A 186 16.93 2.66 -13.41
N GLU A 187 16.20 2.28 -12.37
CA GLU A 187 15.74 0.91 -12.11
C GLU A 187 14.35 0.65 -12.68
N MET A 188 13.62 1.70 -13.06
CA MET A 188 12.24 1.61 -13.54
C MET A 188 12.08 0.69 -14.77
N GLU A 189 13.02 0.70 -15.69
CA GLU A 189 12.98 -0.16 -16.88
C GLU A 189 13.24 -1.64 -16.55
N GLY A 190 13.96 -1.91 -15.45
CA GLY A 190 14.31 -3.25 -14.99
C GLY A 190 13.24 -3.94 -14.14
N LEU A 191 12.14 -3.27 -13.82
CA LEU A 191 11.10 -3.81 -12.95
C LEU A 191 10.44 -5.06 -13.55
N GLN A 192 9.96 -5.92 -12.65
CA GLN A 192 9.18 -7.10 -13.02
C GLN A 192 8.00 -6.71 -13.90
N ARG A 193 7.60 -7.65 -14.76
CA ARG A 193 6.55 -7.43 -15.75
C ARG A 193 5.25 -6.94 -15.16
N GLU A 194 4.86 -7.49 -14.02
CA GLU A 194 3.66 -7.13 -13.26
C GLU A 194 3.72 -5.70 -12.75
N VAL A 195 4.86 -5.30 -12.19
CA VAL A 195 5.06 -3.96 -11.60
C VAL A 195 4.96 -2.86 -12.66
N ARG A 196 5.26 -3.16 -13.92
CA ARG A 196 5.11 -2.20 -15.03
C ARG A 196 3.67 -1.82 -15.35
N PHE A 197 2.69 -2.57 -14.84
CA PHE A 197 1.27 -2.21 -14.92
C PHE A 197 0.86 -1.19 -13.86
N GLU A 198 1.70 -1.02 -12.83
CA GLU A 198 1.43 -0.07 -11.75
C GLU A 198 1.83 1.35 -12.17
N PRO A 199 1.18 2.39 -11.61
CA PRO A 199 1.45 3.76 -12.05
C PRO A 199 2.88 4.19 -11.70
N ALA A 200 3.64 4.66 -12.69
CA ALA A 200 5.03 5.07 -12.51
C ALA A 200 5.19 6.14 -11.42
N ILE A 201 4.19 7.02 -11.26
CA ILE A 201 4.19 8.04 -10.21
C ILE A 201 4.18 7.46 -8.78
N ALA A 202 3.72 6.23 -8.60
CA ALA A 202 3.71 5.54 -7.31
C ALA A 202 5.02 4.77 -7.05
N LEU A 203 5.93 4.72 -8.03
CA LEU A 203 7.15 3.92 -7.99
C LEU A 203 8.42 4.77 -8.01
N ASP A 204 8.47 5.78 -8.90
CA ASP A 204 9.69 6.55 -9.19
C ASP A 204 10.03 7.53 -8.04
N GLY A 205 11.05 7.19 -7.26
CA GLY A 205 11.62 7.98 -6.18
C GLY A 205 12.70 8.96 -6.59
N GLY A 206 12.91 9.16 -7.90
CA GLY A 206 13.93 10.07 -8.44
C GLY A 206 15.29 9.38 -8.67
N LEU A 207 16.31 10.19 -8.90
CA LEU A 207 17.63 9.70 -9.32
C LEU A 207 18.27 8.70 -8.36
N ASP A 208 18.07 8.87 -7.06
CA ASP A 208 18.67 8.05 -6.01
C ASP A 208 17.64 7.34 -5.11
N GLY A 209 16.35 7.44 -5.43
CA GLY A 209 15.26 6.86 -4.64
C GLY A 209 14.83 7.72 -3.44
N LEU A 210 15.59 8.76 -3.09
CA LEU A 210 15.43 9.48 -1.82
C LEU A 210 14.71 10.83 -1.95
N LEU A 211 14.17 11.16 -3.13
CA LEU A 211 13.56 12.46 -3.40
C LEU A 211 12.45 12.83 -2.41
N PHE A 212 11.53 11.90 -2.19
CA PHE A 212 10.35 12.15 -1.35
C PHE A 212 10.73 12.13 0.14
N TYR A 213 11.66 11.28 0.56
CA TYR A 213 12.12 11.23 1.94
C TYR A 213 12.75 12.55 2.39
N ARG A 214 13.59 13.20 1.55
CA ARG A 214 14.16 14.52 1.85
C ARG A 214 13.08 15.55 2.10
N ARG A 215 12.09 15.62 1.21
CA ARG A 215 10.97 16.57 1.32
C ARG A 215 10.12 16.30 2.56
N ILE A 216 9.82 15.01 2.81
CA ILE A 216 9.02 14.62 3.97
C ILE A 216 9.79 14.93 5.27
N ALA A 217 11.08 14.61 5.36
CA ALA A 217 11.90 14.88 6.54
C ALA A 217 12.02 16.38 6.86
N GLU A 218 12.05 17.23 5.84
CA GLU A 218 12.08 18.69 6.00
C GLU A 218 10.75 19.27 6.48
N GLU A 219 9.64 18.84 5.88
CA GLU A 219 8.32 19.44 6.06
C GLU A 219 7.52 18.83 7.23
N ALA A 220 7.68 17.51 7.52
CA ALA A 220 6.87 16.79 8.49
C ALA A 220 6.82 17.42 9.91
N PRO A 221 7.91 18.01 10.48
CA PRO A 221 7.83 18.64 11.79
C PRO A 221 6.79 19.75 11.88
N THR A 222 6.58 20.49 10.78
CA THR A 222 5.58 21.57 10.76
C THR A 222 4.14 21.04 10.76
N HIS A 223 3.96 19.75 10.46
CA HIS A 223 2.66 19.07 10.39
C HIS A 223 2.44 18.03 11.49
N LEU A 224 3.39 17.87 12.40
CA LEU A 224 3.24 17.01 13.57
C LEU A 224 2.87 17.82 14.80
N SER A 225 2.01 17.26 15.65
CA SER A 225 1.74 17.74 16.99
C SER A 225 2.96 17.48 17.89
N PRO A 226 3.15 18.19 19.01
CA PRO A 226 4.17 17.84 20.01
C PRO A 226 4.06 16.38 20.42
N GLY A 227 5.18 15.63 20.40
CA GLY A 227 5.21 14.19 20.64
C GLY A 227 4.50 13.35 19.59
N GLY A 228 4.14 13.93 18.43
CA GLY A 228 3.62 13.21 17.27
C GLY A 228 4.72 12.41 16.56
N SER A 229 4.34 11.46 15.73
CA SER A 229 5.27 10.51 15.11
C SER A 229 5.11 10.43 13.61
N LEU A 230 6.24 10.23 12.93
CA LEU A 230 6.34 9.96 11.50
C LEU A 230 6.76 8.50 11.29
N TYR A 231 6.08 7.78 10.40
CA TYR A 231 6.42 6.44 9.97
C TYR A 231 6.53 6.39 8.45
N LEU A 232 7.67 5.93 7.95
CA LEU A 232 7.97 5.84 6.52
C LEU A 232 8.33 4.42 6.14
N GLU A 233 7.66 3.85 5.15
CA GLU A 233 8.19 2.67 4.48
C GLU A 233 9.41 3.06 3.65
N VAL A 234 10.41 2.16 3.59
CA VAL A 234 11.66 2.40 2.86
C VAL A 234 12.03 1.22 1.99
N GLY A 235 12.67 1.52 0.87
CA GLY A 235 13.29 0.53 0.00
C GLY A 235 14.43 -0.22 0.71
N GLN A 236 14.70 -1.43 0.22
CA GLN A 236 15.79 -2.23 0.77
C GLN A 236 17.14 -1.50 0.63
N GLY A 237 17.80 -1.27 1.76
CA GLY A 237 19.10 -0.61 1.84
C GLY A 237 19.05 0.91 2.04
N GLU A 238 17.86 1.53 2.03
CA GLU A 238 17.68 2.97 2.19
C GLU A 238 17.46 3.41 3.65
N SER A 239 17.23 2.47 4.56
CA SER A 239 16.86 2.72 5.95
C SER A 239 17.82 3.65 6.70
N ARG A 240 19.13 3.51 6.44
CA ARG A 240 20.17 4.36 7.07
C ARG A 240 20.11 5.79 6.57
N ASP A 241 20.06 5.98 5.26
CA ASP A 241 20.02 7.32 4.65
C ASP A 241 18.77 8.08 5.14
N VAL A 242 17.61 7.42 5.18
CA VAL A 242 16.37 8.02 5.68
C VAL A 242 16.44 8.30 7.18
N THR A 243 17.00 7.37 7.98
CA THR A 243 17.17 7.58 9.43
C THR A 243 18.09 8.77 9.72
N ASP A 244 19.18 8.89 8.97
CA ASP A 244 20.13 10.00 9.14
C ASP A 244 19.47 11.35 8.78
N MET A 245 18.67 11.42 7.71
CA MET A 245 17.89 12.62 7.37
C MET A 245 16.95 13.03 8.51
N LEU A 246 16.26 12.08 9.15
CA LEU A 246 15.35 12.36 10.25
C LEU A 246 16.13 12.77 11.53
N ARG A 247 17.27 12.13 11.79
CA ARG A 247 18.12 12.44 12.95
C ARG A 247 18.76 13.83 12.85
N ASP A 248 19.12 14.25 11.65
CA ASP A 248 19.75 15.56 11.39
C ASP A 248 18.75 16.70 11.55
N ASN A 249 17.45 16.42 11.54
CA ASN A 249 16.43 17.41 11.80
C ASN A 249 16.26 17.62 13.33
N PRO A 250 16.57 18.82 13.86
CA PRO A 250 16.59 19.08 15.31
C PRO A 250 15.23 18.99 16.01
N GLU A 251 14.12 19.01 15.26
CA GLU A 251 12.77 18.91 15.79
C GLU A 251 12.41 17.49 16.24
N PHE A 252 13.06 16.47 15.66
CA PHE A 252 12.87 15.09 16.09
C PHE A 252 13.73 14.78 17.32
N GLY A 253 13.17 14.04 18.28
CA GLY A 253 13.86 13.60 19.51
C GLY A 253 14.37 12.18 19.43
N GLU A 254 13.58 11.30 18.84
CA GLU A 254 13.88 9.88 18.72
C GLU A 254 13.67 9.40 17.29
N THR A 255 14.54 8.50 16.84
CA THR A 255 14.41 7.82 15.54
C THR A 255 14.70 6.36 15.69
N GLY A 256 14.13 5.52 14.83
CA GLY A 256 14.41 4.09 14.84
C GLY A 256 14.03 3.42 13.53
N ILE A 257 14.40 2.13 13.44
CA ILE A 257 14.17 1.27 12.29
C ILE A 257 13.41 0.03 12.76
N LEU A 258 12.42 -0.39 11.98
CA LEU A 258 11.71 -1.64 12.20
C LEU A 258 11.93 -2.57 11.01
N LYS A 259 11.96 -3.87 11.30
CA LYS A 259 12.10 -4.93 10.31
C LYS A 259 10.75 -5.59 10.06
N ASP A 260 10.53 -5.97 8.81
CA ASP A 260 9.41 -6.81 8.44
C ASP A 260 9.57 -8.26 8.96
N LEU A 261 8.58 -9.11 8.69
CA LEU A 261 8.58 -10.51 9.10
C LEU A 261 9.72 -11.34 8.47
N CYS A 262 10.28 -10.86 7.36
CA CYS A 262 11.42 -11.48 6.68
C CYS A 262 12.77 -10.98 7.24
N GLY A 263 12.76 -10.04 8.20
CA GLY A 263 13.94 -9.46 8.81
C GLY A 263 14.60 -8.34 8.01
N VAL A 264 13.94 -7.85 6.96
CA VAL A 264 14.38 -6.71 6.14
C VAL A 264 13.98 -5.42 6.83
N GLU A 265 14.89 -4.44 6.89
CA GLU A 265 14.61 -3.09 7.40
C GLU A 265 13.62 -2.41 6.46
N ARG A 266 12.40 -2.20 6.94
CA ARG A 266 11.27 -1.77 6.10
C ARG A 266 10.63 -0.46 6.54
N VAL A 267 10.71 -0.12 7.81
CA VAL A 267 10.09 1.10 8.34
C VAL A 267 11.11 1.92 9.09
N VAL A 268 11.21 3.19 8.75
CA VAL A 268 11.95 4.21 9.52
C VAL A 268 10.93 5.10 10.20
N TRP A 269 11.15 5.38 11.49
CA TRP A 269 10.26 6.26 12.24
C TRP A 269 11.01 7.35 13.00
N ALA A 270 10.32 8.45 13.24
CA ALA A 270 10.78 9.52 14.10
C ALA A 270 9.64 10.03 14.99
N ARG A 271 10.00 10.54 16.18
CA ARG A 271 9.07 11.18 17.10
C ARG A 271 9.49 12.62 17.37
N MET A 272 8.53 13.54 17.29
CA MET A 272 8.74 14.94 17.69
C MET A 272 9.13 15.05 19.16
N LYS A 273 9.99 16.01 19.48
CA LYS A 273 10.25 16.40 20.87
C LYS A 273 8.94 16.77 21.56
N GLN A 274 8.82 16.45 22.84
CA GLN A 274 7.78 16.98 23.71
C GLN A 274 8.25 18.36 24.17
N GLU A 275 7.38 19.37 24.10
CA GLU A 275 7.66 20.67 24.73
C GLU A 275 7.77 20.55 26.23
#